data_92005cd33e358203f2939fe786989bf7
#
_entry.id   92005cd33e358203f2939fe786989bf7
#
_cell.length_a   1.000
_cell.length_b   1.000
_cell.length_c   1.000
_cell.angle_alpha   90.00
_cell.angle_beta   90.00
_cell.angle_gamma   90.00
#
_symmetry.space_group_name_H-M   'P 1'
#
loop_
_entity.id
_entity.type
_entity.pdbx_description
1 polymer ?
#
loop_
_entity_poly.entity_id
_entity_poly.type
_entity_poly.pdbx_seq_one_letter_code
_entity_poly.pdbx_strand_id
1 'polypeptide(L)'
;MLKVLLLFILLIAGIVLGPMLAGHQGYVLIQTDNYNIETSVTGLTIILILGVVVLFAIEWILRRIFRTGAHTRGWFVGRKRRRARKQTEQALLKLAEGDYQQVEKLMSKNADHAEQPVVNYLLAAEAAQQRGDEARANQHLERAAELAHGDPIPVEITRVRLQLARNENHAARHGIDRLLEVAPRHPEVLRLAEQAYIRTGAWGSLLDIIPSMAKAEVGDDEHRDELQRLAWIGLMDQARADLGSDGLKTWWKNQSRKTRQQVPLQVAMAEHLIECDDHDTAQDILLDGLKRQYDDRLVMVIPRLKTNNPEQIEKVLRQQIKTVGDRPLLWSTLGQSLMKHGEWQEASFAFRAALKQRPDAFDYAWLADTLDKQHKPEEAAAMRRDGLLLTLQNNGTQQ
;
A
#
# COMPACT_ATOMS: atom_id res chain seq x y z
N MET A 1 51.59 -39.59 1.78
CA MET A 1 52.78 -38.79 2.12
C MET A 1 53.77 -39.56 2.97
N LEU A 2 53.40 -40.12 4.11
CA LEU A 2 54.32 -40.90 4.95
C LEU A 2 55.00 -42.10 4.22
N LYS A 3 54.25 -42.82 3.38
CA LYS A 3 54.79 -43.98 2.57
C LYS A 3 55.78 -43.52 1.50
N VAL A 4 55.58 -42.35 0.87
CA VAL A 4 56.51 -41.77 -0.13
C VAL A 4 57.80 -41.34 0.57
N LEU A 5 57.65 -40.67 1.73
CA LEU A 5 58.78 -40.25 2.55
C LEU A 5 59.63 -41.49 3.01
N LEU A 6 58.99 -42.57 3.44
CA LEU A 6 59.64 -43.78 3.89
C LEU A 6 60.37 -44.53 2.76
N LEU A 7 59.76 -44.54 1.56
CA LEU A 7 60.40 -45.13 0.35
C LEU A 7 61.62 -44.28 -0.09
N PHE A 8 61.55 -42.99 0.03
CA PHE A 8 62.63 -42.04 -0.28
C PHE A 8 63.83 -42.22 0.72
N ILE A 9 63.49 -42.32 2.02
CA ILE A 9 64.51 -42.60 3.07
C ILE A 9 65.18 -43.92 2.81
N LEU A 10 64.44 -44.98 2.42
CA LEU A 10 64.99 -46.30 2.12
C LEU A 10 65.91 -46.32 0.89
N LEU A 11 65.52 -45.55 -0.16
CA LEU A 11 66.30 -45.41 -1.37
C LEU A 11 67.62 -44.62 -1.10
N ILE A 12 67.58 -43.60 -0.28
CA ILE A 12 68.71 -42.81 0.16
C ILE A 12 69.65 -43.64 1.00
N ALA A 13 69.12 -44.45 1.95
CA ALA A 13 69.89 -45.34 2.74
C ALA A 13 70.63 -46.38 1.86
N GLY A 14 69.99 -46.92 0.81
CA GLY A 14 70.63 -47.83 -0.16
C GLY A 14 71.74 -47.15 -0.95
N ILE A 15 71.60 -45.89 -1.38
CA ILE A 15 72.64 -45.16 -2.13
C ILE A 15 73.85 -44.82 -1.24
N VAL A 16 73.63 -44.55 0.06
CA VAL A 16 74.71 -44.20 1.00
C VAL A 16 75.42 -45.44 1.53
N LEU A 17 74.68 -46.44 1.90
CA LEU A 17 75.25 -47.69 2.46
C LEU A 17 75.88 -48.62 1.40
N GLY A 18 75.35 -48.60 0.16
CA GLY A 18 75.85 -49.40 -0.93
C GLY A 18 77.35 -49.23 -1.20
N PRO A 19 77.82 -48.00 -1.47
CA PRO A 19 79.26 -47.71 -1.67
C PRO A 19 80.13 -47.97 -0.46
N MET A 20 79.60 -47.77 0.78
CA MET A 20 80.37 -48.09 2.01
C MET A 20 80.61 -49.56 2.19
N LEU A 21 79.66 -50.38 1.81
CA LEU A 21 79.79 -51.88 1.92
C LEU A 21 80.65 -52.45 0.75
N ALA A 22 80.69 -51.79 -0.39
CA ALA A 22 81.43 -52.23 -1.58
C ALA A 22 82.90 -51.80 -1.60
N GLY A 23 83.38 -51.00 -0.64
CA GLY A 23 84.81 -50.63 -0.50
C GLY A 23 85.37 -49.69 -1.60
N HIS A 24 84.56 -49.15 -2.46
CA HIS A 24 84.99 -48.23 -3.54
C HIS A 24 84.29 -46.88 -3.36
N GLN A 25 85.07 -45.81 -3.31
CA GLN A 25 84.47 -44.43 -3.28
C GLN A 25 84.18 -44.00 -4.72
N GLY A 26 82.92 -44.09 -5.09
CA GLY A 26 82.44 -43.51 -6.38
C GLY A 26 82.49 -42.01 -6.32
N TYR A 27 82.96 -41.38 -7.42
CA TYR A 27 82.88 -39.94 -7.65
C TYR A 27 82.00 -39.62 -8.90
N VAL A 28 81.33 -38.46 -8.91
CA VAL A 28 80.53 -37.98 -10.02
C VAL A 28 81.21 -36.75 -10.57
N LEU A 29 81.56 -36.84 -11.83
CA LEU A 29 82.14 -35.73 -12.57
C LEU A 29 81.05 -35.16 -13.51
N ILE A 30 80.61 -33.92 -13.25
CA ILE A 30 79.68 -33.17 -14.16
C ILE A 30 80.51 -32.13 -14.91
N GLN A 31 80.71 -32.40 -16.19
CA GLN A 31 81.50 -31.56 -17.05
C GLN A 31 80.56 -30.71 -17.88
N THR A 32 80.68 -29.37 -17.75
CA THR A 32 79.94 -28.38 -18.55
C THR A 32 80.97 -27.48 -19.21
N ASP A 33 80.73 -26.91 -20.34
CA ASP A 33 81.72 -26.20 -21.19
C ASP A 33 82.70 -25.28 -20.44
N ASN A 34 82.29 -24.72 -19.30
CA ASN A 34 83.12 -23.77 -18.55
C ASN A 34 83.46 -24.21 -17.11
N TYR A 35 82.83 -25.29 -16.58
CA TYR A 35 83.02 -25.72 -15.19
C TYR A 35 83.06 -27.24 -15.07
N ASN A 36 84.04 -27.73 -14.39
CA ASN A 36 84.13 -29.16 -13.93
C ASN A 36 83.73 -29.19 -12.46
N ILE A 37 82.61 -29.85 -12.14
CA ILE A 37 82.19 -30.08 -10.77
C ILE A 37 82.50 -31.54 -10.38
N GLU A 38 83.50 -31.74 -9.53
CA GLU A 38 83.85 -33.05 -8.97
C GLU A 38 83.21 -33.11 -7.61
N THR A 39 82.41 -34.13 -7.39
CA THR A 39 81.77 -34.36 -6.08
C THR A 39 81.73 -35.85 -5.81
N SER A 40 81.79 -36.26 -4.54
CA SER A 40 81.58 -37.68 -4.18
C SER A 40 80.08 -38.02 -4.32
N VAL A 41 79.79 -39.28 -4.60
CA VAL A 41 78.39 -39.77 -4.66
C VAL A 41 77.62 -39.42 -3.41
N THR A 42 78.30 -39.51 -2.23
CA THR A 42 77.72 -39.10 -0.95
C THR A 42 77.42 -37.60 -0.88
N GLY A 43 78.32 -36.76 -1.42
CA GLY A 43 78.05 -35.26 -1.49
C GLY A 43 76.85 -34.91 -2.37
N LEU A 44 76.81 -35.55 -3.57
CA LEU A 44 75.65 -35.32 -4.48
C LEU A 44 74.31 -35.75 -3.85
N THR A 45 74.36 -36.91 -3.12
CA THR A 45 73.16 -37.38 -2.45
C THR A 45 72.70 -36.46 -1.32
N ILE A 46 73.63 -35.88 -0.57
CA ILE A 46 73.29 -34.84 0.47
C ILE A 46 72.63 -33.59 -0.13
N ILE A 47 73.23 -33.11 -1.27
CA ILE A 47 72.65 -31.91 -1.99
C ILE A 47 71.30 -32.26 -2.49
N LEU A 48 71.07 -33.46 -3.03
CA LEU A 48 69.73 -33.81 -3.57
C LEU A 48 68.70 -33.97 -2.47
N ILE A 49 69.09 -34.55 -1.30
CA ILE A 49 68.27 -34.64 -0.12
C ILE A 49 67.84 -33.20 0.35
N LEU A 50 68.81 -32.30 0.43
CA LEU A 50 68.60 -30.94 0.90
C LEU A 50 67.64 -30.21 -0.08
N GLY A 51 67.82 -30.40 -1.39
CA GLY A 51 66.91 -29.89 -2.41
C GLY A 51 65.47 -30.38 -2.25
N VAL A 52 65.28 -31.67 -2.01
CA VAL A 52 63.95 -32.26 -1.76
C VAL A 52 63.33 -31.73 -0.49
N VAL A 53 64.09 -31.63 0.61
CA VAL A 53 63.60 -31.01 1.87
C VAL A 53 63.15 -29.59 1.69
N VAL A 54 63.91 -28.78 0.93
CA VAL A 54 63.56 -27.42 0.61
C VAL A 54 62.28 -27.36 -0.22
N LEU A 55 62.13 -28.23 -1.23
CA LEU A 55 60.90 -28.30 -2.05
C LEU A 55 59.68 -28.66 -1.19
N PHE A 56 59.79 -29.65 -0.30
CA PHE A 56 58.73 -30.00 0.62
C PHE A 56 58.41 -28.88 1.60
N ALA A 57 59.40 -28.18 2.09
CA ALA A 57 59.21 -27.00 2.96
C ALA A 57 58.46 -25.89 2.20
N ILE A 58 58.82 -25.60 0.95
CA ILE A 58 58.11 -24.64 0.11
C ILE A 58 56.68 -25.08 -0.15
N GLU A 59 56.47 -26.35 -0.53
CA GLU A 59 55.14 -26.91 -0.74
C GLU A 59 54.28 -26.80 0.54
N TRP A 60 54.85 -27.15 1.72
CA TRP A 60 54.15 -27.05 2.99
C TRP A 60 53.77 -25.60 3.34
N ILE A 61 54.67 -24.65 3.10
CA ILE A 61 54.42 -23.22 3.32
C ILE A 61 53.34 -22.73 2.37
N LEU A 62 53.39 -23.06 1.08
CA LEU A 62 52.38 -22.69 0.09
C LEU A 62 51.02 -23.27 0.45
N ARG A 63 50.95 -24.57 0.75
CA ARG A 63 49.72 -25.24 1.21
C ARG A 63 49.15 -24.60 2.47
N ARG A 64 49.99 -24.18 3.41
CA ARG A 64 49.59 -23.51 4.64
C ARG A 64 49.05 -22.11 4.32
N ILE A 65 49.68 -21.30 3.44
CA ILE A 65 49.21 -20.00 3.03
C ILE A 65 47.87 -20.09 2.27
N PHE A 66 47.73 -21.00 1.33
CA PHE A 66 46.48 -21.19 0.59
C PHE A 66 45.33 -21.72 1.48
N ARG A 67 45.62 -22.58 2.45
CA ARG A 67 44.63 -23.06 3.41
C ARG A 67 44.18 -21.98 4.40
N THR A 68 45.08 -21.07 4.77
CA THR A 68 44.76 -19.93 5.66
C THR A 68 44.03 -18.83 4.92
N GLY A 69 44.30 -18.65 3.62
CA GLY A 69 43.60 -17.65 2.78
C GLY A 69 42.09 -17.89 2.62
N ALA A 70 41.65 -19.14 2.60
CA ALA A 70 40.21 -19.48 2.59
C ALA A 70 39.50 -19.16 3.92
N HIS A 71 40.20 -19.32 5.06
CA HIS A 71 39.65 -19.00 6.38
C HIS A 71 39.59 -17.50 6.66
N THR A 72 40.56 -16.73 6.13
CA THR A 72 40.57 -15.24 6.32
C THR A 72 39.50 -14.56 5.51
N ARG A 73 39.15 -15.03 4.29
CA ARG A 73 38.02 -14.48 3.52
C ARG A 73 36.68 -14.67 4.28
N GLY A 74 36.43 -15.85 4.84
CA GLY A 74 35.23 -16.13 5.63
C GLY A 74 35.15 -15.28 6.91
N TRP A 75 36.26 -14.98 7.56
CA TRP A 75 36.31 -14.15 8.75
C TRP A 75 35.99 -12.68 8.47
N PHE A 76 36.52 -12.12 7.37
CA PHE A 76 36.21 -10.74 6.95
C PHE A 76 34.76 -10.57 6.53
N VAL A 77 34.18 -11.53 5.80
CA VAL A 77 32.77 -11.53 5.42
C VAL A 77 31.86 -11.65 6.67
N GLY A 78 32.18 -12.54 7.58
CA GLY A 78 31.46 -12.70 8.84
C GLY A 78 31.49 -11.45 9.72
N ARG A 79 32.61 -10.73 9.75
CA ARG A 79 32.74 -9.46 10.48
C ARG A 79 31.89 -8.35 9.84
N LYS A 80 31.83 -8.28 8.50
CA LYS A 80 30.98 -7.32 7.79
C LYS A 80 29.50 -7.58 8.04
N ARG A 81 29.07 -8.87 7.99
CA ARG A 81 27.68 -9.25 8.30
C ARG A 81 27.26 -8.87 9.72
N ARG A 82 28.11 -9.16 10.73
CA ARG A 82 27.84 -8.76 12.12
C ARG A 82 27.74 -7.23 12.27
N ARG A 83 28.58 -6.48 11.57
CA ARG A 83 28.50 -5.00 11.56
C ARG A 83 27.21 -4.51 10.88
N ALA A 84 26.87 -5.06 9.74
CA ALA A 84 25.62 -4.71 9.03
C ALA A 84 24.40 -4.94 9.91
N ARG A 85 24.31 -6.13 10.55
CA ARG A 85 23.21 -6.46 11.48
C ARG A 85 23.11 -5.44 12.63
N LYS A 86 24.23 -5.15 13.32
CA LYS A 86 24.24 -4.16 14.41
C LYS A 86 23.86 -2.76 13.93
N GLN A 87 24.24 -2.38 12.71
CA GLN A 87 23.86 -1.11 12.12
C GLN A 87 22.38 -1.06 11.78
N THR A 88 21.79 -2.13 11.25
CA THR A 88 20.35 -2.23 11.02
C THR A 88 19.56 -2.11 12.33
N GLU A 89 19.98 -2.82 13.40
CA GLU A 89 19.36 -2.74 14.72
C GLU A 89 19.42 -1.31 15.28
N GLN A 90 20.57 -0.65 15.18
CA GLN A 90 20.73 0.76 15.61
C GLN A 90 19.89 1.72 14.77
N ALA A 91 19.80 1.50 13.46
CA ALA A 91 19.03 2.34 12.57
C ALA A 91 17.52 2.25 12.87
N LEU A 92 17.01 1.07 13.22
CA LEU A 92 15.60 0.91 13.62
C LEU A 92 15.27 1.68 14.91
N LEU A 93 16.22 1.73 15.87
CA LEU A 93 16.05 2.58 17.06
C LEU A 93 16.05 4.07 16.68
N LYS A 94 16.96 4.48 15.79
CA LYS A 94 17.01 5.87 15.30
C LYS A 94 15.78 6.25 14.47
N LEU A 95 15.17 5.29 13.78
CA LEU A 95 13.90 5.50 13.08
C LEU A 95 12.77 5.84 14.07
N ALA A 96 12.71 5.14 15.20
CA ALA A 96 11.74 5.43 16.25
C ALA A 96 11.98 6.80 16.91
N GLU A 97 13.23 7.29 16.93
CA GLU A 97 13.59 8.63 17.41
C GLU A 97 13.35 9.74 16.37
N GLY A 98 13.05 9.39 15.10
CA GLY A 98 12.88 10.35 14.00
C GLY A 98 14.21 10.92 13.46
N ASP A 99 15.36 10.34 13.83
CA ASP A 99 16.68 10.75 13.32
C ASP A 99 16.96 10.14 11.94
N TYR A 100 16.26 10.65 10.92
CA TYR A 100 16.36 10.15 9.54
C TYR A 100 17.77 10.27 8.96
N GLN A 101 18.58 11.22 9.40
CA GLN A 101 19.96 11.34 8.95
C GLN A 101 20.81 10.13 9.37
N GLN A 102 20.66 9.70 10.62
CA GLN A 102 21.36 8.51 11.10
C GLN A 102 20.77 7.23 10.54
N VAL A 103 19.45 7.17 10.34
CA VAL A 103 18.79 6.03 9.68
C VAL A 103 19.37 5.80 8.29
N GLU A 104 19.38 6.82 7.41
CA GLU A 104 19.94 6.72 6.07
C GLU A 104 21.39 6.23 6.10
N LYS A 105 22.23 6.87 6.93
CA LYS A 105 23.66 6.55 7.05
C LYS A 105 23.90 5.11 7.54
N LEU A 106 23.14 4.66 8.52
CA LEU A 106 23.32 3.33 9.12
C LEU A 106 22.74 2.23 8.21
N MET A 107 21.58 2.48 7.58
CA MET A 107 20.94 1.53 6.67
C MET A 107 21.72 1.35 5.38
N SER A 108 22.29 2.41 4.78
CA SER A 108 23.08 2.30 3.55
C SER A 108 24.48 1.74 3.79
N LYS A 109 25.07 1.96 4.99
CA LYS A 109 26.42 1.51 5.31
C LYS A 109 26.49 0.00 5.48
N ASN A 110 27.24 -0.68 4.61
CA ASN A 110 27.35 -2.13 4.55
C ASN A 110 26.02 -2.89 4.23
N ALA A 111 25.05 -2.21 3.65
CA ALA A 111 23.77 -2.81 3.25
C ALA A 111 23.95 -4.07 2.38
N ASP A 112 24.90 -4.06 1.44
CA ASP A 112 25.22 -5.22 0.57
C ASP A 112 25.64 -6.48 1.35
N HIS A 113 25.99 -6.33 2.62
CA HIS A 113 26.38 -7.45 3.50
C HIS A 113 25.31 -7.77 4.57
N ALA A 114 24.19 -7.04 4.58
CA ALA A 114 23.07 -7.29 5.46
C ALA A 114 22.35 -8.61 5.11
N GLU A 115 21.55 -9.12 6.01
CA GLU A 115 20.69 -10.30 5.75
C GLU A 115 19.60 -9.98 4.72
N GLN A 116 19.08 -8.74 4.75
CA GLN A 116 18.05 -8.21 3.87
C GLN A 116 18.53 -6.90 3.21
N PRO A 117 19.41 -6.96 2.19
CA PRO A 117 19.97 -5.76 1.57
C PRO A 117 18.90 -4.84 0.99
N VAL A 118 17.88 -5.40 0.34
CA VAL A 118 16.77 -4.67 -0.28
C VAL A 118 16.04 -3.84 0.78
N VAL A 119 15.67 -4.45 1.91
CA VAL A 119 14.96 -3.75 3.00
C VAL A 119 15.78 -2.58 3.54
N ASN A 120 17.09 -2.77 3.71
CA ASN A 120 17.97 -1.72 4.20
C ASN A 120 18.01 -0.52 3.23
N TYR A 121 18.09 -0.77 1.93
CA TYR A 121 18.07 0.31 0.93
C TYR A 121 16.70 0.99 0.81
N LEU A 122 15.59 0.24 0.95
CA LEU A 122 14.25 0.84 0.98
C LEU A 122 14.07 1.78 2.17
N LEU A 123 14.49 1.37 3.37
CA LEU A 123 14.45 2.23 4.56
C LEU A 123 15.41 3.43 4.45
N ALA A 124 16.57 3.25 3.80
CA ALA A 124 17.46 4.37 3.50
C ALA A 124 16.83 5.37 2.52
N ALA A 125 16.09 4.88 1.51
CA ALA A 125 15.37 5.73 0.57
C ALA A 125 14.25 6.53 1.25
N GLU A 126 13.46 5.89 2.10
CA GLU A 126 12.42 6.56 2.89
C GLU A 126 13.02 7.62 3.83
N ALA A 127 14.14 7.30 4.50
CA ALA A 127 14.81 8.23 5.38
C ALA A 127 15.40 9.44 4.61
N ALA A 128 15.99 9.22 3.44
CA ALA A 128 16.46 10.29 2.57
C ALA A 128 15.31 11.20 2.10
N GLN A 129 14.16 10.61 1.76
CA GLN A 129 12.94 11.36 1.40
C GLN A 129 12.43 12.23 2.55
N GLN A 130 12.40 11.70 3.79
CA GLN A 130 11.97 12.47 4.95
C GLN A 130 12.88 13.69 5.24
N ARG A 131 14.12 13.65 4.75
CA ARG A 131 15.06 14.77 4.80
C ARG A 131 14.97 15.73 3.62
N GLY A 132 14.14 15.41 2.62
CA GLY A 132 14.03 16.16 1.35
C GLY A 132 15.17 15.90 0.37
N ASP A 133 15.99 14.85 0.57
CA ASP A 133 17.08 14.49 -0.35
C ASP A 133 16.58 13.47 -1.39
N GLU A 134 15.88 13.99 -2.39
CA GLU A 134 15.28 13.16 -3.45
C GLU A 134 16.33 12.42 -4.28
N ALA A 135 17.49 13.03 -4.51
CA ALA A 135 18.55 12.41 -5.31
C ALA A 135 19.07 11.14 -4.62
N ARG A 136 19.32 11.20 -3.32
CA ARG A 136 19.74 10.03 -2.54
C ARG A 136 18.63 9.00 -2.39
N ALA A 137 17.38 9.44 -2.21
CA ALA A 137 16.24 8.53 -2.14
C ALA A 137 16.15 7.69 -3.43
N ASN A 138 16.27 8.31 -4.60
CA ASN A 138 16.28 7.63 -5.88
C ASN A 138 17.49 6.68 -6.04
N GLN A 139 18.70 7.12 -5.65
CA GLN A 139 19.89 6.28 -5.67
C GLN A 139 19.73 5.01 -4.83
N HIS A 140 19.14 5.13 -3.63
CA HIS A 140 18.88 3.97 -2.77
C HIS A 140 17.81 3.06 -3.36
N LEU A 141 16.75 3.60 -4.02
CA LEU A 141 15.74 2.81 -4.71
C LEU A 141 16.32 2.04 -5.89
N GLU A 142 17.19 2.65 -6.70
CA GLU A 142 17.86 1.97 -7.81
C GLU A 142 18.72 0.83 -7.29
N ARG A 143 19.47 1.08 -6.20
CA ARG A 143 20.28 0.03 -5.60
C ARG A 143 19.44 -1.12 -5.02
N ALA A 144 18.29 -0.81 -4.41
CA ALA A 144 17.33 -1.82 -3.97
C ALA A 144 16.80 -2.65 -5.15
N ALA A 145 16.47 -1.99 -6.28
CA ALA A 145 15.98 -2.66 -7.48
C ALA A 145 17.02 -3.63 -8.10
N GLU A 146 18.30 -3.23 -8.15
CA GLU A 146 19.38 -4.10 -8.61
C GLU A 146 19.53 -5.38 -7.77
N LEU A 147 19.20 -5.31 -6.49
CA LEU A 147 19.34 -6.41 -5.53
C LEU A 147 18.06 -7.25 -5.37
N ALA A 148 16.92 -6.76 -5.86
CA ALA A 148 15.61 -7.42 -5.77
C ALA A 148 15.44 -8.51 -6.84
N HIS A 149 16.32 -9.52 -6.86
CA HIS A 149 16.42 -10.56 -7.90
C HIS A 149 15.20 -11.47 -8.06
N GLY A 150 14.12 -11.32 -7.32
CA GLY A 150 12.96 -12.22 -7.40
C GLY A 150 11.62 -11.57 -7.09
N ASP A 151 11.62 -10.48 -6.35
CA ASP A 151 10.39 -9.76 -5.98
C ASP A 151 10.57 -8.23 -6.08
N PRO A 152 10.20 -7.63 -7.23
CA PRO A 152 10.28 -6.19 -7.42
C PRO A 152 9.16 -5.42 -6.70
N ILE A 153 8.10 -6.10 -6.22
CA ILE A 153 6.90 -5.46 -5.67
C ILE A 153 7.23 -4.50 -4.51
N PRO A 154 8.02 -4.85 -3.48
CA PRO A 154 8.34 -3.94 -2.39
C PRO A 154 9.08 -2.67 -2.85
N VAL A 155 9.94 -2.79 -3.86
CA VAL A 155 10.69 -1.65 -4.42
C VAL A 155 9.74 -0.71 -5.16
N GLU A 156 8.87 -1.24 -6.00
CA GLU A 156 7.90 -0.44 -6.75
C GLU A 156 6.84 0.20 -5.84
N ILE A 157 6.37 -0.49 -4.81
CA ILE A 157 5.50 0.08 -3.77
C ILE A 157 6.19 1.28 -3.11
N THR A 158 7.45 1.14 -2.70
CA THR A 158 8.19 2.23 -2.06
C THR A 158 8.40 3.38 -3.04
N ARG A 159 8.74 3.09 -4.32
CA ARG A 159 8.86 4.11 -5.37
C ARG A 159 7.59 4.94 -5.51
N VAL A 160 6.44 4.28 -5.64
CA VAL A 160 5.14 4.95 -5.76
C VAL A 160 4.83 5.78 -4.51
N ARG A 161 5.11 5.26 -3.33
CA ARG A 161 4.91 6.00 -2.06
C ARG A 161 5.72 7.29 -2.04
N LEU A 162 6.99 7.25 -2.45
CA LEU A 162 7.84 8.43 -2.52
C LEU A 162 7.36 9.42 -3.60
N GLN A 163 6.91 8.93 -4.76
CA GLN A 163 6.33 9.77 -5.81
C GLN A 163 5.06 10.51 -5.32
N LEU A 164 4.17 9.81 -4.60
CA LEU A 164 2.99 10.43 -3.99
C LEU A 164 3.36 11.47 -2.92
N ALA A 165 4.40 11.21 -2.14
CA ALA A 165 4.90 12.16 -1.14
C ALA A 165 5.48 13.44 -1.76
N ARG A 166 6.00 13.34 -3.00
CA ARG A 166 6.52 14.47 -3.80
C ARG A 166 5.45 15.15 -4.66
N ASN A 167 4.18 14.69 -4.61
CA ASN A 167 3.10 15.10 -5.50
C ASN A 167 3.37 14.79 -7.01
N GLU A 168 4.23 13.83 -7.30
CA GLU A 168 4.47 13.30 -8.65
C GLU A 168 3.32 12.34 -9.05
N ASN A 169 2.08 12.86 -9.01
CA ASN A 169 0.87 12.05 -9.05
C ASN A 169 0.72 11.22 -10.33
N HIS A 170 1.14 11.76 -11.49
CA HIS A 170 1.08 11.03 -12.76
C HIS A 170 2.08 9.88 -12.83
N ALA A 171 3.31 10.10 -12.34
CA ALA A 171 4.31 9.04 -12.26
C ALA A 171 3.88 7.93 -11.30
N ALA A 172 3.34 8.30 -10.13
CA ALA A 172 2.77 7.38 -9.16
C ALA A 172 1.63 6.54 -9.76
N ARG A 173 0.71 7.16 -10.52
CA ARG A 173 -0.37 6.46 -11.22
C ARG A 173 0.19 5.40 -12.18
N HIS A 174 1.15 5.74 -13.04
CA HIS A 174 1.77 4.77 -13.94
C HIS A 174 2.45 3.61 -13.21
N GLY A 175 3.07 3.90 -12.06
CA GLY A 175 3.62 2.87 -11.18
C GLY A 175 2.55 1.94 -10.62
N ILE A 176 1.42 2.50 -10.19
CA ILE A 176 0.27 1.75 -9.67
C ILE A 176 -0.36 0.88 -10.76
N ASP A 177 -0.58 1.41 -11.96
CA ASP A 177 -1.19 0.65 -13.05
C ASP A 177 -0.38 -0.63 -13.32
N ARG A 178 0.95 -0.55 -13.35
CA ARG A 178 1.84 -1.73 -13.47
C ARG A 178 1.78 -2.67 -12.26
N LEU A 179 1.72 -2.12 -11.04
CA LEU A 179 1.62 -2.93 -9.83
C LEU A 179 0.31 -3.72 -9.76
N LEU A 180 -0.79 -3.14 -10.22
CA LEU A 180 -2.08 -3.81 -10.27
C LEU A 180 -2.13 -4.96 -11.27
N GLU A 181 -1.33 -4.94 -12.35
CA GLU A 181 -1.19 -6.07 -13.29
C GLU A 181 -0.57 -7.30 -12.60
N VAL A 182 0.41 -7.08 -11.70
CA VAL A 182 1.15 -8.15 -11.03
C VAL A 182 0.51 -8.55 -9.69
N ALA A 183 -0.01 -7.57 -8.95
CA ALA A 183 -0.52 -7.74 -7.60
C ALA A 183 -1.88 -7.06 -7.38
N PRO A 184 -2.95 -7.47 -8.11
CA PRO A 184 -4.26 -6.78 -8.14
C PRO A 184 -5.04 -6.80 -6.83
N ARG A 185 -4.59 -7.57 -5.84
CA ARG A 185 -5.25 -7.70 -4.52
C ARG A 185 -4.32 -7.39 -3.35
N HIS A 186 -3.13 -6.83 -3.64
CA HIS A 186 -2.21 -6.48 -2.56
C HIS A 186 -2.74 -5.26 -1.80
N PRO A 187 -2.97 -5.34 -0.47
CA PRO A 187 -3.66 -4.29 0.28
C PRO A 187 -2.98 -2.92 0.16
N GLU A 188 -1.65 -2.86 0.24
CA GLU A 188 -0.91 -1.61 0.14
C GLU A 188 -0.95 -1.01 -1.28
N VAL A 189 -0.93 -1.86 -2.32
CA VAL A 189 -1.09 -1.40 -3.71
C VAL A 189 -2.45 -0.75 -3.91
N LEU A 190 -3.51 -1.35 -3.36
CA LEU A 190 -4.87 -0.81 -3.44
C LEU A 190 -5.01 0.52 -2.69
N ARG A 191 -4.38 0.70 -1.50
CA ARG A 191 -4.36 1.99 -0.78
C ARG A 191 -3.63 3.08 -1.55
N LEU A 192 -2.50 2.74 -2.16
CA LEU A 192 -1.76 3.68 -2.98
C LEU A 192 -2.51 4.00 -4.28
N ALA A 193 -3.22 3.02 -4.87
CA ALA A 193 -4.06 3.21 -6.04
C ALA A 193 -5.20 4.19 -5.75
N GLU A 194 -5.89 4.02 -4.62
CA GLU A 194 -6.91 4.98 -4.15
C GLU A 194 -6.35 6.41 -4.15
N GLN A 195 -5.21 6.62 -3.48
CA GLN A 195 -4.60 7.94 -3.38
C GLN A 195 -4.19 8.51 -4.75
N ALA A 196 -3.55 7.69 -5.59
CA ALA A 196 -3.08 8.11 -6.91
C ALA A 196 -4.25 8.46 -7.83
N TYR A 197 -5.31 7.65 -7.84
CA TYR A 197 -6.47 7.88 -8.71
C TYR A 197 -7.29 9.10 -8.28
N ILE A 198 -7.49 9.30 -6.97
CA ILE A 198 -8.15 10.52 -6.47
C ILE A 198 -7.35 11.76 -6.87
N ARG A 199 -6.02 11.78 -6.64
CA ARG A 199 -5.18 12.94 -6.95
C ARG A 199 -5.05 13.23 -8.44
N THR A 200 -5.22 12.22 -9.29
CA THR A 200 -5.14 12.39 -10.76
C THR A 200 -6.50 12.51 -11.43
N GLY A 201 -7.60 12.42 -10.67
CA GLY A 201 -8.95 12.43 -11.23
C GLY A 201 -9.24 11.20 -12.11
N ALA A 202 -8.57 10.08 -11.86
CA ALA A 202 -8.75 8.84 -12.62
C ALA A 202 -9.95 8.04 -12.09
N TRP A 203 -11.13 8.65 -12.14
CA TRP A 203 -12.32 8.16 -11.47
C TRP A 203 -12.80 6.80 -11.96
N GLY A 204 -12.66 6.51 -13.26
CA GLY A 204 -12.97 5.18 -13.81
C GLY A 204 -12.09 4.10 -13.20
N SER A 205 -10.77 4.33 -13.15
CA SER A 205 -9.81 3.41 -12.54
C SER A 205 -10.08 3.22 -11.04
N LEU A 206 -10.53 4.28 -10.34
CA LEU A 206 -10.92 4.18 -8.93
C LEU A 206 -12.11 3.23 -8.75
N LEU A 207 -13.14 3.31 -9.60
CA LEU A 207 -14.28 2.36 -9.55
C LEU A 207 -13.85 0.92 -9.81
N ASP A 208 -12.90 0.71 -10.73
CA ASP A 208 -12.43 -0.62 -11.11
C ASP A 208 -11.71 -1.35 -9.96
N ILE A 209 -11.07 -0.63 -9.04
CA ILE A 209 -10.38 -1.25 -7.90
C ILE A 209 -11.28 -1.54 -6.70
N ILE A 210 -12.44 -0.90 -6.54
CA ILE A 210 -13.34 -1.06 -5.38
C ILE A 210 -13.71 -2.54 -5.12
N PRO A 211 -14.07 -3.36 -6.13
CA PRO A 211 -14.33 -4.79 -5.90
C PRO A 211 -13.11 -5.56 -5.39
N SER A 212 -11.90 -5.14 -5.78
CA SER A 212 -10.64 -5.73 -5.29
C SER A 212 -10.34 -5.31 -3.86
N MET A 213 -10.64 -4.05 -3.49
CA MET A 213 -10.54 -3.54 -2.12
C MET A 213 -11.45 -4.32 -1.16
N ALA A 214 -12.69 -4.60 -1.57
CA ALA A 214 -13.62 -5.42 -0.79
C ALA A 214 -13.09 -6.84 -0.54
N LYS A 215 -12.49 -7.47 -1.56
CA LYS A 215 -11.91 -8.82 -1.43
C LYS A 215 -10.61 -8.87 -0.62
N ALA A 216 -9.88 -7.77 -0.59
CA ALA A 216 -8.62 -7.61 0.15
C ALA A 216 -8.84 -6.98 1.54
N GLU A 217 -10.09 -6.75 1.94
CA GLU A 217 -10.48 -6.14 3.22
C GLU A 217 -9.82 -4.77 3.45
N VAL A 218 -9.66 -3.99 2.36
CA VAL A 218 -9.13 -2.62 2.40
C VAL A 218 -10.28 -1.64 2.58
N GLY A 219 -10.27 -0.90 3.70
CA GLY A 219 -11.37 -0.04 4.13
C GLY A 219 -12.60 -0.84 4.58
N ASP A 220 -13.51 -0.21 5.27
CA ASP A 220 -14.83 -0.76 5.61
C ASP A 220 -15.84 -0.53 4.46
N ASP A 221 -17.06 -0.99 4.64
CA ASP A 221 -18.12 -0.83 3.63
C ASP A 221 -18.47 0.64 3.43
N GLU A 222 -18.49 1.43 4.51
CA GLU A 222 -18.81 2.85 4.47
C GLU A 222 -17.76 3.63 3.68
N HIS A 223 -16.48 3.36 3.90
CA HIS A 223 -15.38 3.95 3.13
C HIS A 223 -15.48 3.62 1.64
N ARG A 224 -15.76 2.36 1.29
CA ARG A 224 -15.91 1.93 -0.11
C ARG A 224 -17.11 2.58 -0.79
N ASP A 225 -18.23 2.73 -0.08
CA ASP A 225 -19.43 3.42 -0.58
C ASP A 225 -19.12 4.90 -0.84
N GLU A 226 -18.36 5.55 0.06
CA GLU A 226 -17.95 6.95 -0.12
C GLU A 226 -17.00 7.13 -1.31
N LEU A 227 -16.03 6.23 -1.49
CA LEU A 227 -15.14 6.23 -2.65
C LEU A 227 -15.92 6.06 -3.96
N GLN A 228 -16.91 5.16 -3.95
CA GLN A 228 -17.76 4.94 -5.11
C GLN A 228 -18.57 6.20 -5.44
N ARG A 229 -19.14 6.85 -4.43
CA ARG A 229 -19.86 8.12 -4.58
C ARG A 229 -18.95 9.22 -5.13
N LEU A 230 -17.76 9.37 -4.56
CA LEU A 230 -16.76 10.34 -5.01
C LEU A 230 -16.37 10.12 -6.48
N ALA A 231 -16.10 8.87 -6.86
CA ALA A 231 -15.74 8.53 -8.22
C ALA A 231 -16.87 8.82 -9.23
N TRP A 232 -18.14 8.56 -8.85
CA TRP A 232 -19.27 8.89 -9.70
C TRP A 232 -19.46 10.39 -9.85
N ILE A 233 -19.31 11.18 -8.78
CA ILE A 233 -19.35 12.65 -8.84
C ILE A 233 -18.26 13.15 -9.80
N GLY A 234 -17.02 12.67 -9.64
CA GLY A 234 -15.91 13.06 -10.50
C GLY A 234 -16.10 12.72 -11.97
N LEU A 235 -16.69 11.56 -12.30
CA LEU A 235 -17.04 11.20 -13.67
C LEU A 235 -18.14 12.11 -14.24
N MET A 236 -19.14 12.46 -13.44
CA MET A 236 -20.20 13.37 -13.86
C MET A 236 -19.67 14.78 -14.07
N ASP A 237 -18.79 15.26 -13.20
CA ASP A 237 -18.14 16.56 -13.35
C ASP A 237 -17.29 16.62 -14.63
N GLN A 238 -16.53 15.55 -14.94
CA GLN A 238 -15.80 15.46 -16.19
C GLN A 238 -16.74 15.48 -17.39
N ALA A 239 -17.82 14.68 -17.37
CA ALA A 239 -18.79 14.64 -18.45
C ALA A 239 -19.50 16.00 -18.65
N ARG A 240 -19.77 16.72 -17.55
CA ARG A 240 -20.32 18.08 -17.59
C ARG A 240 -19.33 19.09 -18.17
N ALA A 241 -18.07 19.01 -17.77
CA ALA A 241 -17.02 19.91 -18.27
C ALA A 241 -16.80 19.74 -19.78
N ASP A 242 -16.89 18.50 -20.27
CA ASP A 242 -16.66 18.15 -21.68
C ASP A 242 -17.88 18.48 -22.55
N LEU A 243 -19.11 18.18 -22.08
CA LEU A 243 -20.33 18.13 -22.88
C LEU A 243 -21.46 19.07 -22.39
N GLY A 244 -21.28 19.77 -21.27
CA GLY A 244 -22.30 20.58 -20.63
C GLY A 244 -23.40 19.76 -19.93
N SER A 245 -24.47 20.44 -19.46
CA SER A 245 -25.58 19.82 -18.73
C SER A 245 -26.37 18.77 -19.55
N ASP A 246 -26.58 19.03 -20.84
CA ASP A 246 -27.27 18.08 -21.71
C ASP A 246 -26.41 16.87 -22.04
N GLY A 247 -25.09 17.05 -22.12
CA GLY A 247 -24.13 15.99 -22.26
C GLY A 247 -24.13 15.05 -21.06
N LEU A 248 -24.24 15.60 -19.83
CA LEU A 248 -24.32 14.81 -18.60
C LEU A 248 -25.57 13.91 -18.60
N LYS A 249 -26.74 14.42 -19.01
CA LYS A 249 -27.98 13.63 -19.15
C LYS A 249 -27.82 12.53 -20.20
N THR A 250 -27.15 12.84 -21.30
CA THR A 250 -26.86 11.88 -22.37
C THR A 250 -25.87 10.82 -21.87
N TRP A 251 -24.83 11.22 -21.15
CA TRP A 251 -23.89 10.31 -20.50
C TRP A 251 -24.61 9.35 -19.54
N TRP A 252 -25.53 9.89 -18.69
CA TRP A 252 -26.33 9.06 -17.79
C TRP A 252 -27.17 8.02 -18.53
N LYS A 253 -27.87 8.43 -19.62
CA LYS A 253 -28.68 7.51 -20.43
C LYS A 253 -27.85 6.41 -21.08
N ASN A 254 -26.60 6.71 -21.42
CA ASN A 254 -25.67 5.76 -22.04
C ASN A 254 -25.06 4.75 -21.05
N GLN A 255 -25.19 5.00 -19.73
CA GLN A 255 -24.73 4.03 -18.75
C GLN A 255 -25.56 2.74 -18.80
N SER A 256 -24.89 1.60 -18.50
CA SER A 256 -25.58 0.31 -18.44
C SER A 256 -26.74 0.34 -17.43
N ARG A 257 -27.78 -0.47 -17.66
CA ARG A 257 -28.89 -0.60 -16.72
C ARG A 257 -28.40 -0.98 -15.31
N LYS A 258 -27.43 -1.90 -15.23
CA LYS A 258 -26.83 -2.34 -13.98
C LYS A 258 -26.14 -1.18 -13.25
N THR A 259 -25.40 -0.37 -13.98
CA THR A 259 -24.69 0.80 -13.43
C THR A 259 -25.70 1.83 -12.90
N ARG A 260 -26.72 2.19 -13.68
CA ARG A 260 -27.78 3.15 -13.30
C ARG A 260 -28.63 2.69 -12.11
N GLN A 261 -28.62 1.41 -11.78
CA GLN A 261 -29.34 0.86 -10.64
C GLN A 261 -28.54 0.88 -9.33
N GLN A 262 -27.29 1.31 -9.37
CA GLN A 262 -26.48 1.45 -8.16
C GLN A 262 -26.94 2.67 -7.38
N VAL A 263 -27.31 2.46 -6.12
CA VAL A 263 -27.82 3.52 -5.22
C VAL A 263 -26.84 4.70 -5.10
N PRO A 264 -25.52 4.49 -4.86
CA PRO A 264 -24.59 5.60 -4.77
C PRO A 264 -24.58 6.49 -6.02
N LEU A 265 -24.69 5.88 -7.21
CA LEU A 265 -24.74 6.63 -8.45
C LEU A 265 -26.05 7.39 -8.62
N GLN A 266 -27.19 6.79 -8.25
CA GLN A 266 -28.51 7.45 -8.31
C GLN A 266 -28.55 8.67 -7.38
N VAL A 267 -28.00 8.54 -6.17
CA VAL A 267 -27.89 9.65 -5.21
C VAL A 267 -27.02 10.76 -5.78
N ALA A 268 -25.81 10.45 -6.23
CA ALA A 268 -24.90 11.43 -6.80
C ALA A 268 -25.49 12.15 -8.03
N MET A 269 -26.15 11.41 -8.93
CA MET A 269 -26.81 11.99 -10.11
C MET A 269 -27.97 12.89 -9.73
N ALA A 270 -28.78 12.49 -8.76
CA ALA A 270 -29.91 13.30 -8.29
C ALA A 270 -29.44 14.60 -7.62
N GLU A 271 -28.40 14.53 -6.78
CA GLU A 271 -27.79 15.71 -6.14
C GLU A 271 -27.26 16.68 -7.20
N HIS A 272 -26.57 16.18 -8.21
CA HIS A 272 -26.04 16.98 -9.29
C HIS A 272 -27.14 17.66 -10.15
N LEU A 273 -28.21 16.92 -10.45
CA LEU A 273 -29.36 17.47 -11.16
C LEU A 273 -30.08 18.55 -10.34
N ILE A 274 -30.19 18.39 -9.02
CA ILE A 274 -30.73 19.39 -8.10
C ILE A 274 -29.88 20.67 -8.14
N GLU A 275 -28.55 20.55 -8.18
CA GLU A 275 -27.63 21.70 -8.31
C GLU A 275 -27.77 22.41 -9.67
N CYS A 276 -28.17 21.68 -10.71
CA CYS A 276 -28.46 22.21 -12.03
C CYS A 276 -29.94 22.69 -12.19
N ASP A 277 -30.72 22.72 -11.10
CA ASP A 277 -32.15 23.08 -11.06
C ASP A 277 -33.07 22.15 -11.89
N ASP A 278 -32.60 20.92 -12.20
CA ASP A 278 -33.37 19.88 -12.90
C ASP A 278 -34.02 18.91 -11.90
N HIS A 279 -34.96 19.43 -11.14
CA HIS A 279 -35.61 18.67 -10.07
C HIS A 279 -36.52 17.56 -10.55
N ASP A 280 -37.11 17.66 -11.74
CA ASP A 280 -38.02 16.64 -12.27
C ASP A 280 -37.26 15.40 -12.68
N THR A 281 -36.11 15.52 -13.36
CA THR A 281 -35.27 14.38 -13.71
C THR A 281 -34.65 13.74 -12.43
N ALA A 282 -34.27 14.56 -11.45
CA ALA A 282 -33.78 14.04 -10.16
C ALA A 282 -34.84 13.22 -9.42
N GLN A 283 -36.10 13.72 -9.41
CA GLN A 283 -37.23 13.00 -8.84
C GLN A 283 -37.43 11.62 -9.48
N ASP A 284 -37.45 11.57 -10.82
CA ASP A 284 -37.64 10.31 -11.56
C ASP A 284 -36.57 9.28 -11.19
N ILE A 285 -35.31 9.68 -11.07
CA ILE A 285 -34.19 8.80 -10.69
C ILE A 285 -34.37 8.27 -9.26
N LEU A 286 -34.66 9.15 -8.30
CA LEU A 286 -34.84 8.75 -6.90
C LEU A 286 -36.04 7.84 -6.71
N LEU A 287 -37.17 8.14 -7.35
CA LEU A 287 -38.37 7.32 -7.23
C LEU A 287 -38.23 5.98 -7.95
N ASP A 288 -37.52 5.90 -9.09
CA ASP A 288 -37.21 4.63 -9.75
C ASP A 288 -36.31 3.75 -8.86
N GLY A 289 -35.31 4.35 -8.20
CA GLY A 289 -34.51 3.66 -7.22
C GLY A 289 -35.31 3.07 -6.06
N LEU A 290 -36.11 3.90 -5.41
CA LEU A 290 -36.96 3.50 -4.26
C LEU A 290 -38.00 2.44 -4.62
N LYS A 291 -38.59 2.49 -5.81
CA LYS A 291 -39.55 1.45 -6.27
C LYS A 291 -38.91 0.08 -6.39
N ARG A 292 -37.61 0.01 -6.66
CA ARG A 292 -36.87 -1.24 -6.81
C ARG A 292 -36.35 -1.78 -5.50
N GLN A 293 -35.68 -0.91 -4.74
CA GLN A 293 -35.06 -1.26 -3.46
C GLN A 293 -35.10 -0.06 -2.55
N TYR A 294 -35.57 -0.30 -1.33
CA TYR A 294 -35.52 0.71 -0.28
C TYR A 294 -34.05 0.97 0.13
N ASP A 295 -33.68 2.25 0.17
CA ASP A 295 -32.39 2.69 0.71
C ASP A 295 -32.56 4.08 1.32
N ASP A 296 -32.10 4.26 2.56
CA ASP A 296 -32.22 5.51 3.31
C ASP A 296 -31.57 6.70 2.58
N ARG A 297 -30.47 6.45 1.84
CA ARG A 297 -29.75 7.48 1.09
C ARG A 297 -30.60 8.13 0.00
N LEU A 298 -31.44 7.35 -0.68
CA LEU A 298 -32.37 7.89 -1.69
C LEU A 298 -33.46 8.76 -1.02
N VAL A 299 -33.95 8.31 0.13
CA VAL A 299 -34.99 9.04 0.88
C VAL A 299 -34.47 10.39 1.39
N MET A 300 -33.23 10.45 1.86
CA MET A 300 -32.60 11.66 2.40
C MET A 300 -32.48 12.82 1.38
N VAL A 301 -32.43 12.52 0.09
CA VAL A 301 -32.31 13.55 -0.98
C VAL A 301 -33.67 14.15 -1.34
N ILE A 302 -34.77 13.39 -1.18
CA ILE A 302 -36.13 13.82 -1.58
C ILE A 302 -36.54 15.19 -1.01
N PRO A 303 -36.27 15.54 0.27
CA PRO A 303 -36.65 16.85 0.81
C PRO A 303 -36.01 18.05 0.08
N ARG A 304 -34.89 17.83 -0.64
CA ARG A 304 -34.22 18.89 -1.41
C ARG A 304 -34.89 19.21 -2.75
N LEU A 305 -35.82 18.36 -3.20
CA LEU A 305 -36.54 18.55 -4.47
C LEU A 305 -37.52 19.73 -4.38
N LYS A 306 -37.55 20.53 -5.46
CA LYS A 306 -38.54 21.57 -5.74
C LYS A 306 -39.34 21.14 -6.96
N THR A 307 -40.21 20.15 -6.79
CA THR A 307 -40.94 19.56 -7.91
C THR A 307 -42.34 20.14 -8.02
N ASN A 308 -42.87 20.12 -9.22
CA ASN A 308 -44.25 20.48 -9.52
C ASN A 308 -45.24 19.31 -9.40
N ASN A 309 -44.74 18.08 -9.23
CA ASN A 309 -45.56 16.88 -9.12
C ASN A 309 -45.25 16.06 -7.83
N PRO A 310 -45.64 16.57 -6.69
CA PRO A 310 -45.39 15.96 -5.37
C PRO A 310 -46.21 14.73 -5.10
N GLU A 311 -47.35 14.56 -5.73
CA GLU A 311 -48.25 13.41 -5.53
C GLU A 311 -47.52 12.09 -5.84
N GLN A 312 -46.59 12.06 -6.80
CA GLN A 312 -45.80 10.87 -7.09
C GLN A 312 -44.86 10.53 -5.94
N ILE A 313 -44.21 11.51 -5.31
CA ILE A 313 -43.35 11.34 -4.16
C ILE A 313 -44.16 10.71 -3.02
N GLU A 314 -45.29 11.32 -2.68
CA GLU A 314 -46.15 10.87 -1.59
C GLU A 314 -46.65 9.45 -1.81
N LYS A 315 -47.11 9.14 -3.03
CA LYS A 315 -47.54 7.80 -3.41
C LYS A 315 -46.44 6.75 -3.18
N VAL A 316 -45.22 7.05 -3.61
CA VAL A 316 -44.09 6.12 -3.45
C VAL A 316 -43.69 5.98 -1.98
N LEU A 317 -43.62 7.09 -1.22
CA LEU A 317 -43.29 7.04 0.22
C LEU A 317 -44.36 6.25 1.00
N ARG A 318 -45.66 6.48 0.75
CA ARG A 318 -46.75 5.71 1.36
C ARG A 318 -46.67 4.22 1.01
N GLN A 319 -46.29 3.90 -0.21
CA GLN A 319 -46.07 2.51 -0.62
C GLN A 319 -44.89 1.88 0.10
N GLN A 320 -43.79 2.61 0.23
CA GLN A 320 -42.61 2.15 0.98
C GLN A 320 -42.92 1.90 2.45
N ILE A 321 -43.67 2.79 3.12
CA ILE A 321 -44.15 2.62 4.49
C ILE A 321 -44.94 1.29 4.65
N LYS A 322 -45.79 0.97 3.64
CA LYS A 322 -46.57 -0.30 3.66
C LYS A 322 -45.69 -1.53 3.43
N THR A 323 -44.61 -1.42 2.63
CA THR A 323 -43.81 -2.57 2.21
C THR A 323 -42.66 -2.87 3.14
N VAL A 324 -41.93 -1.83 3.55
CA VAL A 324 -40.71 -1.94 4.38
C VAL A 324 -41.02 -1.80 5.87
N GLY A 325 -42.20 -1.27 6.18
CA GLY A 325 -42.66 -1.00 7.52
C GLY A 325 -42.44 0.46 7.94
N ASP A 326 -42.91 0.74 9.16
CA ASP A 326 -42.83 2.07 9.75
C ASP A 326 -41.36 2.44 10.05
N ARG A 327 -40.79 3.34 9.27
CA ARG A 327 -39.46 3.91 9.51
C ARG A 327 -39.56 5.41 9.75
N PRO A 328 -38.89 5.95 10.76
CA PRO A 328 -38.96 7.39 11.10
C PRO A 328 -38.62 8.27 9.91
N LEU A 329 -37.58 7.93 9.14
CA LEU A 329 -37.13 8.70 7.97
C LEU A 329 -38.21 8.80 6.89
N LEU A 330 -38.93 7.71 6.61
CA LEU A 330 -40.02 7.72 5.61
C LEU A 330 -41.17 8.64 6.04
N TRP A 331 -41.57 8.58 7.33
CA TRP A 331 -42.60 9.44 7.86
C TRP A 331 -42.19 10.91 7.90
N SER A 332 -40.95 11.19 8.32
CA SER A 332 -40.40 12.56 8.31
C SER A 332 -40.37 13.14 6.89
N THR A 333 -39.87 12.37 5.91
CA THR A 333 -39.82 12.81 4.50
C THR A 333 -41.21 12.99 3.90
N LEU A 334 -42.16 12.11 4.23
CA LEU A 334 -43.56 12.27 3.82
C LEU A 334 -44.16 13.53 4.43
N GLY A 335 -43.95 13.78 5.72
CA GLY A 335 -44.40 15.00 6.39
C GLY A 335 -43.88 16.29 5.72
N GLN A 336 -42.58 16.29 5.37
CA GLN A 336 -41.97 17.43 4.67
C GLN A 336 -42.55 17.63 3.25
N SER A 337 -42.86 16.55 2.52
CA SER A 337 -43.50 16.63 1.21
C SER A 337 -44.90 17.22 1.34
N LEU A 338 -45.71 16.70 2.23
CA LEU A 338 -47.09 17.16 2.51
C LEU A 338 -47.11 18.60 3.00
N MET A 339 -46.14 19.01 3.84
CA MET A 339 -46.04 20.40 4.33
C MET A 339 -45.79 21.38 3.19
N LYS A 340 -44.96 21.02 2.20
CA LYS A 340 -44.69 21.84 1.00
C LYS A 340 -45.96 22.10 0.16
N HIS A 341 -46.91 21.17 0.20
CA HIS A 341 -48.17 21.27 -0.55
C HIS A 341 -49.35 21.85 0.23
N GLY A 342 -49.09 22.20 1.49
CA GLY A 342 -50.14 22.76 2.32
C GLY A 342 -51.09 21.70 2.92
N GLU A 343 -50.78 20.42 2.82
CA GLU A 343 -51.56 19.33 3.41
C GLU A 343 -51.25 19.20 4.91
N TRP A 344 -51.52 20.28 5.64
CA TRP A 344 -51.10 20.47 7.04
C TRP A 344 -51.58 19.36 8.00
N GLN A 345 -52.79 18.84 7.79
CA GLN A 345 -53.33 17.79 8.68
C GLN A 345 -52.58 16.49 8.52
N GLU A 346 -52.36 16.05 7.29
CA GLU A 346 -51.62 14.81 7.00
C GLU A 346 -50.14 14.95 7.33
N ALA A 347 -49.53 16.14 7.09
CA ALA A 347 -48.16 16.43 7.49
C ALA A 347 -47.96 16.31 8.99
N SER A 348 -48.89 16.86 9.82
CA SER A 348 -48.80 16.72 11.27
C SER A 348 -48.93 15.30 11.74
N PHE A 349 -49.78 14.49 11.10
CA PHE A 349 -49.88 13.04 11.38
C PHE A 349 -48.56 12.33 11.07
N ALA A 350 -47.97 12.62 9.92
CA ALA A 350 -46.71 12.00 9.50
C ALA A 350 -45.53 12.34 10.44
N PHE A 351 -45.38 13.59 10.86
CA PHE A 351 -44.34 13.96 11.83
C PHE A 351 -44.57 13.35 13.20
N ARG A 352 -45.82 13.26 13.68
CA ARG A 352 -46.15 12.56 14.93
C ARG A 352 -45.78 11.07 14.83
N ALA A 353 -46.02 10.43 13.68
CA ALA A 353 -45.62 9.03 13.45
C ALA A 353 -44.11 8.84 13.48
N ALA A 354 -43.35 9.77 12.88
CA ALA A 354 -41.87 9.78 12.93
C ALA A 354 -41.37 9.94 14.38
N LEU A 355 -41.85 10.94 15.08
CA LEU A 355 -41.44 11.27 16.47
C LEU A 355 -41.79 10.19 17.48
N LYS A 356 -42.87 9.42 17.26
CA LYS A 356 -43.23 8.27 18.10
C LYS A 356 -42.14 7.19 18.10
N GLN A 357 -41.37 7.06 17.01
CA GLN A 357 -40.33 6.05 16.86
C GLN A 357 -38.96 6.58 17.22
N ARG A 358 -38.67 7.83 16.79
CA ARG A 358 -37.38 8.47 17.03
C ARG A 358 -37.62 9.96 17.34
N PRO A 359 -37.29 10.44 18.52
CA PRO A 359 -37.24 11.86 18.81
C PRO A 359 -36.21 12.54 17.94
N ASP A 360 -36.61 13.60 17.20
CA ASP A 360 -35.74 14.36 16.32
C ASP A 360 -36.09 15.85 16.40
N ALA A 361 -35.09 16.70 16.59
CA ALA A 361 -35.31 18.13 16.81
C ALA A 361 -35.91 18.83 15.59
N PHE A 362 -35.53 18.41 14.39
CA PHE A 362 -36.08 18.97 13.14
C PHE A 362 -37.53 18.54 12.94
N ASP A 363 -37.88 17.28 13.21
CA ASP A 363 -39.25 16.80 13.12
C ASP A 363 -40.16 17.52 14.12
N TYR A 364 -39.68 17.84 15.32
CA TYR A 364 -40.40 18.69 16.28
C TYR A 364 -40.62 20.09 15.74
N ALA A 365 -39.61 20.72 15.11
CA ALA A 365 -39.72 22.03 14.54
C ALA A 365 -40.73 22.06 13.37
N TRP A 366 -40.66 21.13 12.44
CA TRP A 366 -41.61 21.01 11.32
C TRP A 366 -43.03 20.72 11.77
N LEU A 367 -43.20 19.88 12.78
CA LEU A 367 -44.50 19.63 13.39
C LEU A 367 -45.08 20.90 14.01
N ALA A 368 -44.25 21.67 14.70
CA ALA A 368 -44.70 22.95 15.30
C ALA A 368 -45.13 23.95 14.20
N ASP A 369 -44.37 24.11 13.12
CA ASP A 369 -44.72 24.96 12.01
C ASP A 369 -46.01 24.50 11.30
N THR A 370 -46.19 23.19 11.19
CA THR A 370 -47.43 22.61 10.63
C THR A 370 -48.63 22.88 11.51
N LEU A 371 -48.48 22.84 12.86
CA LEU A 371 -49.52 23.12 13.81
C LEU A 371 -49.90 24.61 13.85
N ASP A 372 -48.92 25.52 13.67
CA ASP A 372 -49.20 26.94 13.52
C ASP A 372 -50.07 27.24 12.29
N LYS A 373 -49.79 26.55 11.16
CA LYS A 373 -50.64 26.63 9.96
C LYS A 373 -52.03 26.07 10.15
N GLN A 374 -52.23 25.19 11.11
CA GLN A 374 -53.53 24.66 11.52
C GLN A 374 -54.24 25.54 12.58
N HIS A 375 -53.68 26.69 12.93
CA HIS A 375 -54.18 27.60 13.98
C HIS A 375 -54.18 26.96 15.38
N LYS A 376 -53.17 26.14 15.73
CA LYS A 376 -52.96 25.47 17.00
C LYS A 376 -51.69 25.93 17.74
N PRO A 377 -51.62 27.22 18.12
CA PRO A 377 -50.36 27.81 18.62
C PRO A 377 -49.87 27.18 19.95
N GLU A 378 -50.79 26.75 20.79
CA GLU A 378 -50.39 26.12 22.07
C GLU A 378 -49.70 24.76 21.88
N GLU A 379 -50.23 23.93 20.97
CA GLU A 379 -49.57 22.66 20.59
C GLU A 379 -48.23 22.91 19.91
N ALA A 380 -48.17 23.92 19.04
CA ALA A 380 -46.92 24.31 18.36
C ALA A 380 -45.84 24.75 19.35
N ALA A 381 -46.16 25.55 20.34
CA ALA A 381 -45.28 26.00 21.41
C ALA A 381 -44.73 24.81 22.24
N ALA A 382 -45.61 23.85 22.53
CA ALA A 382 -45.19 22.62 23.24
C ALA A 382 -44.16 21.82 22.41
N MET A 383 -44.40 21.63 21.10
CA MET A 383 -43.49 20.89 20.24
C MET A 383 -42.12 21.61 20.08
N ARG A 384 -42.10 22.94 19.97
CA ARG A 384 -40.81 23.71 19.93
C ARG A 384 -40.03 23.56 21.22
N ARG A 385 -40.71 23.57 22.40
CA ARG A 385 -40.08 23.33 23.69
C ARG A 385 -39.45 21.93 23.77
N ASP A 386 -40.21 20.92 23.33
CA ASP A 386 -39.75 19.52 23.40
C ASP A 386 -38.52 19.31 22.47
N GLY A 387 -38.52 19.89 21.27
CA GLY A 387 -37.37 19.90 20.35
C GLY A 387 -36.16 20.61 20.94
N LEU A 388 -36.34 21.75 21.61
CA LEU A 388 -35.26 22.48 22.27
C LEU A 388 -34.65 21.66 23.42
N LEU A 389 -35.49 21.03 24.26
CA LEU A 389 -35.04 20.16 25.35
C LEU A 389 -34.20 19.00 24.84
N LEU A 390 -34.61 18.37 23.74
CA LEU A 390 -33.84 17.30 23.10
C LEU A 390 -32.45 17.76 22.66
N THR A 391 -32.37 18.95 22.06
CA THR A 391 -31.08 19.53 21.62
C THR A 391 -30.14 19.80 22.80
N LEU A 392 -30.68 20.32 23.91
CA LEU A 392 -29.91 20.57 25.15
C LEU A 392 -29.39 19.30 25.78
N GLN A 393 -30.20 18.23 25.80
CA GLN A 393 -29.80 16.93 26.32
C GLN A 393 -28.67 16.30 25.52
N ASN A 394 -28.75 16.38 24.18
CA ASN A 394 -27.69 15.83 23.30
C ASN A 394 -26.36 16.58 23.42
N ASN A 395 -26.38 17.89 23.65
CA ASN A 395 -25.16 18.68 23.87
C ASN A 395 -24.55 18.46 25.26
N GLY A 396 -25.34 18.09 26.27
CA GLY A 396 -24.87 17.78 27.63
C GLY A 396 -24.20 16.40 27.78
N THR A 397 -24.40 15.50 26.84
CA THR A 397 -23.77 14.15 26.80
C THR A 397 -22.45 14.09 26.03
N GLN A 398 -22.05 15.20 25.39
CA GLN A 398 -20.77 15.29 24.66
C GLN A 398 -19.68 16.07 25.43
N GLN A 399 -19.93 16.47 26.66
CA GLN A 399 -18.92 16.98 27.62
C GLN A 399 -18.55 15.91 28.63
#